data_43e9be36f37c40235492301cfc2056b1
#
_entry.id   43e9be36f37c40235492301cfc2056b1
#
_cell.length_a   1.000
_cell.length_b   1.000
_cell.length_c   1.000
_cell.angle_alpha   90.00
_cell.angle_beta   90.00
_cell.angle_gamma   90.00
#
_symmetry.space_group_name_H-M   'P 1'
#
loop_
_entity.id
_entity.type
_entity.pdbx_description
1 polymer ?
#
loop_
_entity_poly.entity_id
_entity_poly.type
_entity_poly.pdbx_seq_one_letter_code
_entity_poly.pdbx_strand_id
1 'polypeptide(L)'
;MRPINEDEAEILIEEHLRERGWDITDFTATRKRWREHLDGEEADRVFLIDGKVVAILEAKKPGKDLWAALDQAKGYARTYKKNTGHDVPLLFASDGTIYLRQNLKANTLPEKITNFPTPAEFGEFFRPQAMELHGTLRDYQRVAVSQVLGAVQAGRRRMYLQMATGTGKTITAAGVIAKLWSVGLVRRALFLVDRDALAVQTVKKFKHHLGDNFDIERATGGKEDKHRDILVTTIQHLAVRNKYLSYDSNHFNIVILDECHRSYFGDWYGVLDYFAKGGAVLLGLTATPADKETVNTDRFFTDPGQYRGPIYRYTIRQGETNPEVPEWERLAACIHHKFHTNVDLEGVHDMGFDFEPDQLGRAVDVPQRNKLIADKYFEDILGTRYPVKTMVFAASIAHAKNLRYALIEKYNEINNL
;
A
#
# COMPACT_ATOMS: atom_id res chain seq x y z
N MET A 1 39.16 25.60 36.63
CA MET A 1 38.96 24.75 35.40
C MET A 1 38.82 25.67 34.21
N ARG A 2 39.49 25.40 33.10
CA ARG A 2 39.32 26.13 31.86
C ARG A 2 37.87 25.88 31.38
N PRO A 3 37.15 26.92 30.91
CA PRO A 3 35.82 26.71 30.39
C PRO A 3 35.86 25.82 29.11
N ILE A 4 35.02 24.81 29.07
CA ILE A 4 34.81 23.91 27.93
C ILE A 4 34.37 24.73 26.72
N ASN A 5 35.02 24.53 25.56
CA ASN A 5 34.63 25.16 24.32
C ASN A 5 33.56 24.29 23.57
N GLU A 6 33.10 24.73 22.41
CA GLU A 6 32.04 24.05 21.66
C GLU A 6 32.51 22.70 21.09
N ASP A 7 33.78 22.61 20.62
CA ASP A 7 34.38 21.34 20.15
C ASP A 7 34.51 20.31 21.29
N GLU A 8 34.88 20.78 22.50
CA GLU A 8 34.93 19.93 23.70
C GLU A 8 33.54 19.43 24.11
N ALA A 9 32.50 20.26 23.97
CA ALA A 9 31.11 19.85 24.24
C ALA A 9 30.66 18.80 23.21
N GLU A 10 31.00 18.96 21.93
CA GLU A 10 30.74 17.94 20.91
C GLU A 10 31.40 16.58 21.22
N ILE A 11 32.66 16.59 21.71
CA ILE A 11 33.36 15.37 22.13
C ILE A 11 32.60 14.67 23.25
N LEU A 12 32.20 15.42 24.29
CA LEU A 12 31.40 14.87 25.39
C LEU A 12 30.05 14.28 24.91
N ILE A 13 29.40 14.96 23.98
CA ILE A 13 28.16 14.45 23.36
C ILE A 13 28.44 13.14 22.63
N GLU A 14 29.52 13.04 21.86
CA GLU A 14 29.90 11.81 21.16
C GLU A 14 30.23 10.67 22.12
N GLU A 15 30.92 10.94 23.23
CA GLU A 15 31.20 9.94 24.28
C GLU A 15 29.88 9.43 24.88
N HIS A 16 28.96 10.32 25.27
CA HIS A 16 27.64 9.95 25.76
C HIS A 16 26.83 9.13 24.75
N LEU A 17 26.86 9.50 23.46
CA LEU A 17 26.18 8.72 22.41
C LEU A 17 26.75 7.29 22.33
N ARG A 18 28.07 7.11 22.40
CA ARG A 18 28.71 5.77 22.42
C ARG A 18 28.31 4.98 23.66
N GLU A 19 28.35 5.60 24.85
CA GLU A 19 27.92 4.99 26.11
C GLU A 19 26.45 4.54 26.05
N ARG A 20 25.62 5.29 25.33
CA ARG A 20 24.22 4.95 25.10
C ARG A 20 24.00 3.95 23.94
N GLY A 21 25.05 3.37 23.38
CA GLY A 21 24.99 2.33 22.36
C GLY A 21 24.83 2.82 20.93
N TRP A 22 25.09 4.10 20.65
CA TRP A 22 25.10 4.62 19.30
C TRP A 22 26.44 4.30 18.62
N ASP A 23 26.38 3.69 17.43
CA ASP A 23 27.53 3.66 16.54
C ASP A 23 27.61 4.97 15.76
N ILE A 24 28.44 5.89 16.26
CA ILE A 24 28.61 7.21 15.64
C ILE A 24 29.39 7.16 14.31
N THR A 25 29.94 6.00 13.94
CA THR A 25 30.61 5.75 12.65
C THR A 25 29.65 5.20 11.61
N ASP A 26 28.46 4.77 12.02
CA ASP A 26 27.39 4.36 11.10
C ASP A 26 26.70 5.59 10.50
N PHE A 27 27.13 5.98 9.31
CA PHE A 27 26.56 7.11 8.56
C PHE A 27 25.12 6.87 8.08
N THR A 28 24.58 5.66 8.21
CA THR A 28 23.17 5.38 7.94
C THR A 28 22.28 5.71 9.12
N ALA A 29 22.82 5.73 10.34
CA ALA A 29 22.10 6.03 11.57
C ALA A 29 22.31 7.47 12.07
N THR A 30 23.53 8.02 11.93
CA THR A 30 23.83 9.39 12.39
C THR A 30 24.92 10.04 11.53
N ARG A 31 24.84 11.36 11.32
CA ARG A 31 25.84 12.14 10.58
C ARG A 31 26.16 13.43 11.30
N LYS A 32 27.46 13.72 11.41
CA LYS A 32 27.99 14.96 11.99
C LYS A 32 28.17 16.02 10.92
N ARG A 33 28.03 17.30 11.26
CA ARG A 33 28.21 18.47 10.37
C ARG A 33 27.43 18.31 9.07
N TRP A 34 26.14 18.11 9.23
CA TRP A 34 25.27 17.78 8.11
C TRP A 34 24.73 19.03 7.42
N ARG A 35 24.82 19.08 6.08
CA ARG A 35 24.43 20.24 5.26
C ARG A 35 23.39 19.92 4.18
N GLU A 36 23.14 18.64 3.95
CA GLU A 36 22.22 18.23 2.88
C GLU A 36 20.82 18.79 3.13
N HIS A 37 20.25 19.47 2.12
CA HIS A 37 18.91 20.07 2.18
C HIS A 37 18.70 21.20 3.21
N LEU A 38 19.76 21.87 3.69
CA LEU A 38 19.68 22.97 4.65
C LEU A 38 20.00 24.35 4.04
N ASP A 39 19.90 24.50 2.72
CA ASP A 39 20.11 25.79 2.02
C ASP A 39 21.47 26.46 2.35
N GLY A 40 22.52 25.65 2.61
CA GLY A 40 23.87 26.11 2.93
C GLY A 40 24.17 26.21 4.43
N GLU A 41 23.19 26.01 5.29
CA GLU A 41 23.41 25.90 6.74
C GLU A 41 23.95 24.52 7.12
N GLU A 42 24.45 24.40 8.35
CA GLU A 42 25.03 23.17 8.87
C GLU A 42 24.43 22.85 10.24
N ALA A 43 23.87 21.64 10.38
CA ALA A 43 23.46 21.09 11.67
C ALA A 43 24.61 20.28 12.28
N ASP A 44 24.86 20.42 13.57
CA ASP A 44 25.96 19.75 14.25
C ASP A 44 25.85 18.23 14.14
N ARG A 45 24.63 17.69 14.32
CA ARG A 45 24.37 16.26 14.14
C ARG A 45 22.93 15.99 13.77
N VAL A 46 22.75 15.03 12.89
CA VAL A 46 21.42 14.47 12.54
C VAL A 46 21.37 12.98 12.82
N PHE A 47 20.16 12.49 13.06
CA PHE A 47 19.85 11.09 13.24
C PHE A 47 18.89 10.66 12.12
N LEU A 48 19.18 9.51 11.54
CA LEU A 48 18.43 9.01 10.39
C LEU A 48 17.78 7.67 10.71
N ILE A 49 16.58 7.48 10.17
CA ILE A 49 15.92 6.17 10.08
C ILE A 49 15.52 6.01 8.63
N ASP A 50 15.96 4.92 8.00
CA ASP A 50 15.67 4.62 6.60
C ASP A 50 16.06 5.75 5.63
N GLY A 51 17.17 6.44 5.92
CA GLY A 51 17.69 7.53 5.11
C GLY A 51 16.96 8.87 5.27
N LYS A 52 15.94 8.96 6.13
CA LYS A 52 15.23 10.21 6.47
C LYS A 52 15.81 10.80 7.74
N VAL A 53 16.02 12.11 7.79
CA VAL A 53 16.37 12.81 9.02
C VAL A 53 15.16 12.82 9.94
N VAL A 54 15.29 12.21 11.12
CA VAL A 54 14.22 12.09 12.12
C VAL A 54 14.50 12.89 13.39
N ALA A 55 15.77 13.28 13.58
CA ALA A 55 16.13 14.21 14.65
C ALA A 55 17.35 15.05 14.27
N ILE A 56 17.41 16.24 14.86
CA ILE A 56 18.52 17.18 14.79
C ILE A 56 19.00 17.47 16.21
N LEU A 57 20.31 17.47 16.40
CA LEU A 57 20.95 17.86 17.65
C LEU A 57 21.90 19.03 17.38
N GLU A 58 21.76 20.09 18.16
CA GLU A 58 22.65 21.25 18.20
C GLU A 58 23.50 21.23 19.47
N ALA A 59 24.79 21.37 19.31
CA ALA A 59 25.77 21.46 20.38
C ALA A 59 26.05 22.92 20.75
N LYS A 60 26.21 23.22 22.02
CA LYS A 60 26.66 24.51 22.51
C LYS A 60 27.65 24.33 23.65
N LYS A 61 28.57 25.28 23.84
CA LYS A 61 29.44 25.29 25.00
C LYS A 61 28.65 25.50 26.27
N PRO A 62 29.08 24.94 27.43
CA PRO A 62 28.41 25.13 28.69
C PRO A 62 28.18 26.60 29.04
N GLY A 63 27.00 26.89 29.59
CA GLY A 63 26.57 28.26 29.96
C GLY A 63 25.95 29.06 28.82
N LYS A 64 25.81 28.48 27.62
CA LYS A 64 25.03 29.06 26.52
C LYS A 64 23.58 28.66 26.63
N ASP A 65 22.74 29.46 25.98
CA ASP A 65 21.30 29.23 25.94
C ASP A 65 20.96 28.03 25.06
N LEU A 66 20.61 26.90 25.65
CA LEU A 66 20.19 25.70 24.95
C LEU A 66 18.80 25.85 24.31
N TRP A 67 17.97 26.79 24.77
CA TRP A 67 16.69 27.08 24.14
C TRP A 67 16.89 27.73 22.77
N ALA A 68 17.83 28.67 22.68
CA ALA A 68 18.21 29.27 21.40
C ALA A 68 18.79 28.22 20.44
N ALA A 69 19.58 27.25 20.94
CA ALA A 69 20.07 26.14 20.13
C ALA A 69 18.93 25.24 19.63
N LEU A 70 17.93 24.98 20.47
CA LEU A 70 16.76 24.22 20.07
C LEU A 70 15.91 24.94 19.00
N ASP A 71 15.80 26.27 19.09
CA ASP A 71 15.15 27.09 18.06
C ASP A 71 15.94 27.10 16.74
N GLN A 72 17.26 27.04 16.78
CA GLN A 72 18.13 26.87 15.62
C GLN A 72 17.86 25.51 14.95
N ALA A 73 17.84 24.39 15.71
CA ALA A 73 17.47 23.07 15.23
C ALA A 73 16.06 23.04 14.61
N LYS A 74 15.12 23.82 15.16
CA LYS A 74 13.77 24.00 14.62
C LYS A 74 13.78 24.73 13.28
N GLY A 75 14.68 25.69 13.09
CA GLY A 75 14.93 26.34 11.80
C GLY A 75 15.35 25.31 10.74
N TYR A 76 16.34 24.48 11.05
CA TYR A 76 16.81 23.41 10.17
C TYR A 76 15.72 22.40 9.83
N ALA A 77 14.91 22.01 10.81
CA ALA A 77 13.79 21.10 10.58
C ALA A 77 12.77 21.69 9.59
N ARG A 78 12.49 22.99 9.65
CA ARG A 78 11.61 23.69 8.68
C ARG A 78 12.22 23.74 7.30
N THR A 79 13.52 24.08 7.18
CA THR A 79 14.24 24.10 5.91
C THR A 79 14.29 22.72 5.28
N TYR A 80 14.60 21.70 6.06
CA TYR A 80 14.58 20.31 5.60
C TYR A 80 13.20 19.89 5.08
N LYS A 81 12.12 20.19 5.83
CA LYS A 81 10.75 19.93 5.40
C LYS A 81 10.41 20.63 4.10
N LYS A 82 10.77 21.90 3.96
CA LYS A 82 10.56 22.69 2.73
C LYS A 82 11.22 22.03 1.52
N ASN A 83 12.45 21.53 1.68
CA ASN A 83 13.27 21.02 0.58
C ASN A 83 13.03 19.52 0.27
N THR A 84 12.53 18.73 1.24
CA THR A 84 12.36 17.27 1.08
C THR A 84 10.91 16.80 1.21
N GLY A 85 10.03 17.64 1.76
CA GLY A 85 8.66 17.25 2.12
C GLY A 85 8.55 16.45 3.42
N HIS A 86 9.68 16.10 4.08
CA HIS A 86 9.70 15.26 5.28
C HIS A 86 9.81 16.07 6.56
N ASP A 87 9.02 15.69 7.56
CA ASP A 87 9.10 16.28 8.90
C ASP A 87 10.29 15.71 9.69
N VAL A 88 10.94 16.57 10.49
CA VAL A 88 11.89 16.17 11.53
C VAL A 88 11.17 16.24 12.86
N PRO A 89 10.70 15.11 13.42
CA PRO A 89 9.84 15.13 14.60
C PRO A 89 10.55 15.37 15.92
N LEU A 90 11.86 15.09 16.04
CA LEU A 90 12.60 15.27 17.30
C LEU A 90 13.71 16.30 17.15
N LEU A 91 13.80 17.18 18.14
CA LEU A 91 14.89 18.15 18.26
C LEU A 91 15.60 17.98 19.59
N PHE A 92 16.92 18.15 19.56
CA PHE A 92 17.78 18.13 20.73
C PHE A 92 18.73 19.32 20.72
N ALA A 93 19.04 19.82 21.90
CA ALA A 93 20.13 20.73 22.13
C ALA A 93 20.94 20.27 23.36
N SER A 94 22.28 20.38 23.32
CA SER A 94 23.12 19.92 24.43
C SER A 94 24.38 20.76 24.58
N ASP A 95 24.86 20.86 25.81
CA ASP A 95 26.17 21.40 26.18
C ASP A 95 27.17 20.31 26.61
N GLY A 96 26.84 19.04 26.33
CA GLY A 96 27.62 17.88 26.76
C GLY A 96 27.27 17.37 28.18
N THR A 97 26.51 18.13 28.96
CA THR A 97 26.10 17.74 30.33
C THR A 97 24.59 17.62 30.47
N ILE A 98 23.86 18.41 29.74
CA ILE A 98 22.40 18.47 29.77
C ILE A 98 21.87 18.36 28.35
N TYR A 99 20.77 17.68 28.17
CA TYR A 99 20.03 17.64 26.93
C TYR A 99 18.66 18.32 27.08
N LEU A 100 18.31 19.21 26.15
CA LEU A 100 16.93 19.61 25.89
C LEU A 100 16.37 18.77 24.78
N ARG A 101 15.15 18.30 24.93
CA ARG A 101 14.40 17.55 23.90
C ARG A 101 13.07 18.24 23.62
N GLN A 102 12.67 18.27 22.36
CA GLN A 102 11.33 18.64 21.94
C GLN A 102 10.80 17.65 20.90
N ASN A 103 9.57 17.18 21.09
CA ASN A 103 8.86 16.40 20.08
C ASN A 103 7.88 17.31 19.32
N LEU A 104 8.22 17.67 18.08
CA LEU A 104 7.40 18.55 17.25
C LEU A 104 6.12 17.86 16.78
N LYS A 105 6.16 16.54 16.54
CA LYS A 105 4.99 15.77 16.10
C LYS A 105 3.92 15.68 17.21
N ALA A 106 4.37 15.49 18.44
CA ALA A 106 3.48 15.48 19.62
C ALA A 106 3.18 16.89 20.15
N ASN A 107 3.75 17.94 19.52
CA ASN A 107 3.63 19.34 19.96
C ASN A 107 3.94 19.55 21.43
N THR A 108 5.00 18.87 21.94
CA THR A 108 5.41 19.02 23.35
C THR A 108 6.16 20.30 23.57
N LEU A 109 6.11 20.80 24.81
CA LEU A 109 7.06 21.81 25.27
C LEU A 109 8.46 21.17 25.36
N PRO A 110 9.54 21.96 25.16
CA PRO A 110 10.88 21.47 25.41
C PRO A 110 11.07 21.03 26.86
N GLU A 111 11.73 19.91 27.07
CA GLU A 111 12.00 19.30 28.36
C GLU A 111 13.49 18.98 28.57
N LYS A 112 13.97 19.05 29.78
CA LYS A 112 15.33 18.61 30.12
C LYS A 112 15.34 17.11 30.34
N ILE A 113 16.30 16.43 29.70
CA ILE A 113 16.56 15.01 29.89
C ILE A 113 18.02 14.84 30.34
N THR A 114 18.26 13.85 31.21
CA THR A 114 19.60 13.58 31.74
C THR A 114 20.45 12.79 30.76
N ASN A 115 19.83 11.86 30.01
CA ASN A 115 20.51 10.97 29.12
C ASN A 115 19.90 11.09 27.70
N PHE A 116 20.76 11.05 26.70
CA PHE A 116 20.28 10.88 25.31
C PHE A 116 19.66 9.50 25.15
N PRO A 117 18.55 9.35 24.38
CA PRO A 117 17.92 8.06 24.17
C PRO A 117 18.87 7.03 23.53
N THR A 118 18.81 5.77 23.93
CA THR A 118 19.47 4.67 23.21
C THR A 118 18.88 4.51 21.81
N PRO A 119 19.55 3.82 20.86
CA PRO A 119 18.97 3.53 19.55
C PRO A 119 17.61 2.81 19.63
N ALA A 120 17.45 1.93 20.62
CA ALA A 120 16.18 1.22 20.86
C ALA A 120 15.08 2.16 21.35
N GLU A 121 15.36 2.97 22.41
CA GLU A 121 14.43 3.99 22.92
C GLU A 121 14.11 5.04 21.84
N PHE A 122 15.10 5.42 21.05
CA PHE A 122 14.93 6.34 19.93
C PHE A 122 13.99 5.76 18.88
N GLY A 123 14.14 4.48 18.55
CA GLY A 123 13.24 3.75 17.68
C GLY A 123 11.79 3.72 18.19
N GLU A 124 11.57 3.70 19.53
CA GLU A 124 10.22 3.74 20.10
C GLU A 124 9.47 5.05 19.80
N PHE A 125 10.15 6.21 19.72
CA PHE A 125 9.51 7.46 19.32
C PHE A 125 8.93 7.40 17.90
N PHE A 126 9.48 6.52 17.08
CA PHE A 126 9.07 6.32 15.68
C PHE A 126 8.30 5.02 15.48
N ARG A 127 8.15 4.20 16.54
CA ARG A 127 7.15 3.14 16.50
C ARG A 127 5.78 3.82 16.41
N PRO A 128 4.98 3.50 15.42
CA PRO A 128 3.59 3.92 15.44
C PRO A 128 3.01 3.39 16.74
N GLN A 129 2.53 4.28 17.63
CA GLN A 129 1.62 3.87 18.69
C GLN A 129 0.54 3.03 18.03
N ALA A 130 0.03 2.01 18.75
CA ALA A 130 -0.93 1.05 18.22
C ALA A 130 -1.87 1.73 17.23
N MET A 131 -1.59 1.51 15.94
CA MET A 131 -2.28 2.25 14.89
C MET A 131 -3.68 1.72 14.79
N GLU A 132 -4.61 2.47 15.32
CA GLU A 132 -6.00 2.30 14.96
C GLU A 132 -6.16 2.81 13.52
N LEU A 133 -6.53 1.91 12.64
CA LEU A 133 -6.97 2.29 11.31
C LEU A 133 -8.16 3.26 11.44
N HIS A 134 -8.14 4.35 10.69
CA HIS A 134 -9.34 5.18 10.53
C HIS A 134 -10.46 4.32 9.91
N GLY A 135 -11.42 3.93 10.75
CA GLY A 135 -12.42 2.93 10.42
C GLY A 135 -12.03 1.53 10.91
N THR A 136 -12.97 0.91 11.59
CA THR A 136 -12.81 -0.44 12.16
C THR A 136 -12.72 -1.50 11.08
N LEU A 137 -11.66 -2.32 11.11
CA LEU A 137 -11.64 -3.57 10.36
C LEU A 137 -12.81 -4.43 10.83
N ARG A 138 -13.51 -5.06 9.91
CA ARG A 138 -14.48 -6.11 10.21
C ARG A 138 -13.79 -7.33 10.83
N ASP A 139 -14.49 -8.14 11.60
CA ASP A 139 -13.90 -9.27 12.31
C ASP A 139 -13.15 -10.21 11.40
N TYR A 140 -13.71 -10.57 10.25
CA TYR A 140 -13.05 -11.43 9.29
C TYR A 140 -11.76 -10.79 8.71
N GLN A 141 -11.68 -9.47 8.60
CA GLN A 141 -10.48 -8.75 8.18
C GLN A 141 -9.42 -8.76 9.29
N ARG A 142 -9.84 -8.59 10.56
CA ARG A 142 -8.95 -8.72 11.73
C ARG A 142 -8.33 -10.11 11.82
N VAL A 143 -9.15 -11.14 11.58
CA VAL A 143 -8.66 -12.53 11.52
C VAL A 143 -7.63 -12.69 10.41
N ALA A 144 -7.89 -12.18 9.20
CA ALA A 144 -6.94 -12.23 8.09
C ALA A 144 -5.61 -11.54 8.45
N VAL A 145 -5.66 -10.34 9.04
CA VAL A 145 -4.46 -9.60 9.51
C VAL A 145 -3.69 -10.39 10.55
N SER A 146 -4.38 -11.01 11.52
CA SER A 146 -3.77 -11.84 12.56
C SER A 146 -3.08 -13.08 11.98
N GLN A 147 -3.69 -13.74 11.00
CA GLN A 147 -3.09 -14.90 10.32
C GLN A 147 -1.81 -14.51 9.56
N VAL A 148 -1.79 -13.35 8.89
CA VAL A 148 -0.56 -12.85 8.23
C VAL A 148 0.52 -12.57 9.26
N LEU A 149 0.19 -11.88 10.36
CA LEU A 149 1.16 -11.61 11.44
C LEU A 149 1.77 -12.89 11.98
N GLY A 150 0.93 -13.87 12.35
CA GLY A 150 1.40 -15.16 12.87
C GLY A 150 2.28 -15.91 11.86
N ALA A 151 1.92 -15.90 10.58
CA ALA A 151 2.71 -16.52 9.53
C ALA A 151 4.09 -15.85 9.35
N VAL A 152 4.15 -14.52 9.34
CA VAL A 152 5.42 -13.77 9.25
C VAL A 152 6.30 -14.02 10.48
N GLN A 153 5.73 -14.02 11.68
CA GLN A 153 6.44 -14.34 12.92
C GLN A 153 6.97 -15.79 12.94
N ALA A 154 6.24 -16.72 12.32
CA ALA A 154 6.67 -18.10 12.11
C ALA A 154 7.72 -18.26 10.99
N GLY A 155 8.19 -17.17 10.40
CA GLY A 155 9.24 -17.17 9.37
C GLY A 155 8.74 -17.39 7.94
N ARG A 156 7.42 -17.45 7.69
CA ARG A 156 6.91 -17.54 6.32
C ARG A 156 7.21 -16.26 5.54
N ARG A 157 7.66 -16.44 4.30
CA ARG A 157 7.98 -15.34 3.39
C ARG A 157 7.05 -15.26 2.19
N ARG A 158 6.34 -16.34 1.86
CA ARG A 158 5.40 -16.39 0.74
C ARG A 158 4.04 -16.88 1.24
N MET A 159 3.00 -16.12 0.98
CA MET A 159 1.64 -16.44 1.41
C MET A 159 0.60 -15.65 0.61
N TYR A 160 -0.64 -16.08 0.64
CA TYR A 160 -1.73 -15.30 0.05
C TYR A 160 -3.03 -15.44 0.86
N LEU A 161 -3.87 -14.42 0.71
CA LEU A 161 -5.24 -14.37 1.23
C LEU A 161 -6.21 -14.60 0.07
N GLN A 162 -7.12 -15.55 0.22
CA GLN A 162 -8.24 -15.72 -0.67
C GLN A 162 -9.45 -14.99 -0.08
N MET A 163 -9.82 -13.85 -0.66
CA MET A 163 -10.96 -13.06 -0.19
C MET A 163 -11.84 -12.67 -1.38
N ALA A 164 -13.14 -12.88 -1.26
CA ALA A 164 -14.09 -12.56 -2.30
C ALA A 164 -14.02 -11.08 -2.73
N THR A 165 -14.43 -10.77 -3.95
CA THR A 165 -14.54 -9.39 -4.43
C THR A 165 -15.56 -8.64 -3.57
N GLY A 166 -15.29 -7.38 -3.23
CA GLY A 166 -16.17 -6.57 -2.37
C GLY A 166 -15.97 -6.76 -0.86
N THR A 167 -15.16 -7.72 -0.41
CA THR A 167 -14.89 -7.97 1.02
C THR A 167 -13.80 -7.06 1.62
N GLY A 168 -13.30 -6.08 0.86
CA GLY A 168 -12.34 -5.11 1.35
C GLY A 168 -10.89 -5.58 1.38
N LYS A 169 -10.43 -6.35 0.38
CA LYS A 169 -9.01 -6.78 0.24
C LYS A 169 -8.01 -5.64 0.46
N THR A 170 -8.27 -4.47 -0.14
CA THR A 170 -7.40 -3.30 -0.03
C THR A 170 -7.30 -2.77 1.41
N ILE A 171 -8.43 -2.75 2.15
CA ILE A 171 -8.46 -2.32 3.56
C ILE A 171 -7.75 -3.36 4.44
N THR A 172 -7.95 -4.65 4.15
CA THR A 172 -7.24 -5.74 4.84
C THR A 172 -5.73 -5.60 4.66
N ALA A 173 -5.26 -5.27 3.43
CA ALA A 173 -3.86 -5.01 3.16
C ALA A 173 -3.32 -3.81 3.97
N ALA A 174 -4.08 -2.71 4.06
CA ALA A 174 -3.72 -1.57 4.92
C ALA A 174 -3.57 -2.02 6.38
N GLY A 175 -4.50 -2.85 6.87
CA GLY A 175 -4.43 -3.45 8.20
C GLY A 175 -3.21 -4.33 8.42
N VAL A 176 -2.83 -5.14 7.42
CA VAL A 176 -1.60 -5.94 7.46
C VAL A 176 -0.37 -5.05 7.57
N ILE A 177 -0.25 -4.04 6.71
CA ILE A 177 0.89 -3.10 6.75
C ILE A 177 0.97 -2.43 8.12
N ALA A 178 -0.14 -1.84 8.60
CA ALA A 178 -0.20 -1.18 9.90
C ALA A 178 0.20 -2.11 11.05
N LYS A 179 -0.30 -3.35 11.04
CA LYS A 179 -0.01 -4.33 12.10
C LYS A 179 1.45 -4.78 12.08
N LEU A 180 2.00 -5.13 10.91
CA LEU A 180 3.39 -5.53 10.79
C LEU A 180 4.35 -4.37 11.12
N TRP A 181 3.97 -3.15 10.75
CA TRP A 181 4.71 -1.94 11.11
C TRP A 181 4.71 -1.70 12.62
N SER A 182 3.54 -1.79 13.28
CA SER A 182 3.41 -1.57 14.73
C SER A 182 4.25 -2.52 15.59
N VAL A 183 4.58 -3.70 15.06
CA VAL A 183 5.46 -4.68 15.73
C VAL A 183 6.89 -4.66 15.20
N GLY A 184 7.24 -3.69 14.33
CA GLY A 184 8.61 -3.51 13.83
C GLY A 184 9.08 -4.50 12.76
N LEU A 185 8.17 -5.32 12.21
CA LEU A 185 8.50 -6.32 11.18
C LEU A 185 8.56 -5.74 9.77
N VAL A 186 7.92 -4.59 9.53
CA VAL A 186 7.88 -3.90 8.25
C VAL A 186 8.18 -2.41 8.45
N ARG A 187 8.99 -1.83 7.57
CA ARG A 187 9.30 -0.40 7.50
C ARG A 187 8.99 0.21 6.14
N ARG A 188 9.07 -0.58 5.08
CA ARG A 188 8.71 -0.17 3.72
C ARG A 188 7.87 -1.23 3.05
N ALA A 189 6.76 -0.81 2.48
CA ALA A 189 5.83 -1.67 1.77
C ALA A 189 5.73 -1.26 0.30
N LEU A 190 5.75 -2.25 -0.59
CA LEU A 190 5.41 -2.10 -1.99
C LEU A 190 4.05 -2.73 -2.24
N PHE A 191 3.10 -1.95 -2.77
CA PHE A 191 1.78 -2.45 -3.15
C PHE A 191 1.62 -2.45 -4.67
N LEU A 192 1.44 -3.62 -5.24
CA LEU A 192 1.35 -3.83 -6.68
C LEU A 192 -0.09 -4.06 -7.09
N VAL A 193 -0.54 -3.29 -8.07
CA VAL A 193 -1.88 -3.39 -8.69
C VAL A 193 -1.79 -3.75 -10.17
N ASP A 194 -2.90 -4.25 -10.72
CA ASP A 194 -2.97 -4.65 -12.14
C ASP A 194 -3.02 -3.44 -13.09
N ARG A 195 -3.66 -2.33 -12.68
CA ARG A 195 -3.90 -1.17 -13.53
C ARG A 195 -3.61 0.15 -12.82
N ASP A 196 -3.15 1.11 -13.60
CA ASP A 196 -2.75 2.43 -13.14
C ASP A 196 -3.88 3.21 -12.43
N ALA A 197 -5.11 3.09 -12.93
CA ALA A 197 -6.28 3.70 -12.26
C ALA A 197 -6.52 3.13 -10.85
N LEU A 198 -6.19 1.84 -10.64
CA LEU A 198 -6.27 1.20 -9.32
C LEU A 198 -5.18 1.72 -8.38
N ALA A 199 -3.98 2.05 -8.89
CA ALA A 199 -2.93 2.64 -8.07
C ALA A 199 -3.37 3.97 -7.44
N VAL A 200 -3.99 4.86 -8.23
CA VAL A 200 -4.53 6.13 -7.72
C VAL A 200 -5.60 5.92 -6.65
N GLN A 201 -6.53 4.97 -6.90
CA GLN A 201 -7.59 4.66 -5.92
C GLN A 201 -7.01 4.05 -4.63
N THR A 202 -6.01 3.19 -4.76
CA THR A 202 -5.35 2.53 -3.61
C THR A 202 -4.63 3.54 -2.74
N VAL A 203 -3.88 4.49 -3.33
CA VAL A 203 -3.23 5.59 -2.58
C VAL A 203 -4.27 6.38 -1.78
N LYS A 204 -5.40 6.77 -2.41
CA LYS A 204 -6.48 7.49 -1.70
C LYS A 204 -7.05 6.68 -0.54
N LYS A 205 -7.31 5.38 -0.76
CA LYS A 205 -7.83 4.48 0.29
C LYS A 205 -6.81 4.30 1.43
N PHE A 206 -5.54 4.10 1.09
CA PHE A 206 -4.50 3.95 2.10
C PHE A 206 -4.33 5.23 2.93
N LYS A 207 -4.27 6.41 2.29
CA LYS A 207 -4.24 7.69 3.01
C LYS A 207 -5.45 7.87 3.91
N HIS A 208 -6.64 7.48 3.46
CA HIS A 208 -7.85 7.54 4.27
C HIS A 208 -7.81 6.62 5.50
N HIS A 209 -7.33 5.38 5.35
CA HIS A 209 -7.34 4.38 6.44
C HIS A 209 -6.12 4.45 7.35
N LEU A 210 -4.95 4.80 6.81
CA LEU A 210 -3.69 4.86 7.55
C LEU A 210 -3.37 6.26 8.08
N GLY A 211 -4.10 7.28 7.62
CA GLY A 211 -3.90 8.68 8.02
C GLY A 211 -2.52 9.22 7.62
N ASP A 212 -2.12 10.29 8.28
CA ASP A 212 -0.85 10.99 8.03
C ASP A 212 0.37 10.31 8.67
N ASN A 213 0.18 9.11 9.23
CA ASN A 213 1.26 8.36 9.88
C ASN A 213 2.23 7.70 8.90
N PHE A 214 1.85 7.63 7.62
CA PHE A 214 2.64 7.04 6.56
C PHE A 214 2.80 7.99 5.39
N ASP A 215 3.99 7.99 4.83
CA ASP A 215 4.28 8.62 3.55
C ASP A 215 3.90 7.66 2.41
N ILE A 216 2.70 7.87 1.84
CA ILE A 216 2.08 6.98 0.86
C ILE A 216 2.00 7.69 -0.47
N GLU A 217 2.67 7.16 -1.49
CA GLU A 217 2.59 7.75 -2.82
C GLU A 217 2.56 6.70 -3.94
N ARG A 218 2.10 7.14 -5.10
CA ARG A 218 2.23 6.39 -6.33
C ARG A 218 3.64 6.54 -6.88
N ALA A 219 4.25 5.44 -7.37
CA ALA A 219 5.56 5.49 -7.99
C ALA A 219 5.58 6.42 -9.21
N THR A 220 6.50 7.35 -9.21
CA THR A 220 6.78 8.28 -10.33
C THR A 220 7.99 7.84 -11.15
N GLY A 221 8.83 6.97 -10.60
CA GLY A 221 10.13 6.57 -11.14
C GLY A 221 11.26 7.54 -10.78
N GLY A 222 11.00 8.50 -9.88
CA GLY A 222 11.99 9.45 -9.36
C GLY A 222 12.79 8.91 -8.17
N LYS A 223 13.87 9.63 -7.81
CA LYS A 223 14.68 9.29 -6.62
C LYS A 223 13.87 9.38 -5.31
N GLU A 224 12.86 10.22 -5.28
CA GLU A 224 11.98 10.44 -4.12
C GLU A 224 11.16 9.21 -3.75
N ASP A 225 10.86 8.32 -4.71
CA ASP A 225 10.14 7.07 -4.46
C ASP A 225 10.84 6.17 -3.42
N LYS A 226 12.17 6.28 -3.30
CA LYS A 226 12.99 5.51 -2.35
C LYS A 226 12.78 5.88 -0.89
N HIS A 227 12.18 7.04 -0.62
CA HIS A 227 11.98 7.55 0.73
C HIS A 227 10.55 7.32 1.24
N ARG A 228 9.67 6.75 0.41
CA ARG A 228 8.26 6.51 0.77
C ARG A 228 8.13 5.29 1.68
N ASP A 229 7.21 5.39 2.65
CA ASP A 229 6.91 4.26 3.54
C ASP A 229 6.07 3.21 2.82
N ILE A 230 5.12 3.66 2.00
CA ILE A 230 4.28 2.78 1.18
C ILE A 230 4.28 3.31 -0.25
N LEU A 231 4.84 2.51 -1.15
CA LEU A 231 4.86 2.80 -2.57
C LEU A 231 3.80 1.97 -3.29
N VAL A 232 2.93 2.62 -4.06
CA VAL A 232 1.89 1.96 -4.85
C VAL A 232 2.21 2.10 -6.33
N THR A 233 2.23 0.99 -7.06
CA THR A 233 2.52 1.01 -8.50
C THR A 233 1.93 -0.20 -9.22
N THR A 234 2.05 -0.23 -10.54
CA THR A 234 1.78 -1.44 -11.31
C THR A 234 3.05 -2.27 -11.48
N ILE A 235 2.90 -3.59 -11.58
CA ILE A 235 4.04 -4.47 -11.81
C ILE A 235 4.69 -4.19 -13.17
N GLN A 236 3.90 -3.81 -14.18
CA GLN A 236 4.37 -3.40 -15.49
C GLN A 236 5.30 -2.19 -15.41
N HIS A 237 4.95 -1.20 -14.56
CA HIS A 237 5.78 -0.01 -14.39
C HIS A 237 7.18 -0.37 -13.89
N LEU A 238 7.29 -1.31 -12.96
CA LEU A 238 8.58 -1.76 -12.42
C LEU A 238 9.35 -2.67 -13.40
N ALA A 239 8.64 -3.54 -14.13
CA ALA A 239 9.25 -4.46 -15.10
C ALA A 239 9.82 -3.74 -16.32
N VAL A 240 9.15 -2.66 -16.79
CA VAL A 240 9.61 -1.89 -17.96
C VAL A 240 11.01 -1.32 -17.70
N ARG A 241 11.95 -1.69 -18.60
CA ARG A 241 13.38 -1.30 -18.53
C ARG A 241 14.04 -1.68 -17.21
N ASN A 242 13.54 -2.73 -16.55
CA ASN A 242 14.05 -3.22 -15.26
C ASN A 242 14.15 -2.13 -14.18
N LYS A 243 13.15 -1.24 -14.11
CA LYS A 243 13.15 -0.13 -13.13
C LYS A 243 13.26 -0.62 -11.68
N TYR A 244 12.81 -1.84 -11.38
CA TYR A 244 12.95 -2.43 -10.06
C TYR A 244 14.40 -2.54 -9.60
N LEU A 245 15.38 -2.63 -10.51
CA LEU A 245 16.81 -2.64 -10.18
C LEU A 245 17.34 -1.28 -9.69
N SER A 246 16.56 -0.21 -9.79
CA SER A 246 16.91 1.08 -9.17
C SER A 246 16.76 1.07 -7.66
N TYR A 247 16.05 0.08 -7.09
CA TYR A 247 15.95 -0.16 -5.65
C TYR A 247 16.90 -1.27 -5.24
N ASP A 248 17.41 -1.23 -4.02
CA ASP A 248 18.13 -2.37 -3.46
C ASP A 248 17.16 -3.54 -3.26
N SER A 249 17.62 -4.78 -3.37
CA SER A 249 16.74 -5.95 -3.26
C SER A 249 16.05 -6.05 -1.89
N ASN A 250 16.67 -5.54 -0.84
CA ASN A 250 16.15 -5.47 0.52
C ASN A 250 15.38 -4.17 0.84
N HIS A 251 15.14 -3.33 -0.16
CA HIS A 251 14.52 -2.03 0.04
C HIS A 251 13.11 -2.13 0.64
N PHE A 252 12.31 -3.07 0.20
CA PHE A 252 10.97 -3.32 0.72
C PHE A 252 10.99 -4.55 1.65
N ASN A 253 10.33 -4.44 2.81
CA ASN A 253 10.19 -5.56 3.74
C ASN A 253 8.99 -6.44 3.40
N ILE A 254 7.99 -5.86 2.71
CA ILE A 254 6.82 -6.56 2.22
C ILE A 254 6.43 -6.07 0.82
N VAL A 255 6.09 -7.01 -0.04
CA VAL A 255 5.51 -6.76 -1.37
C VAL A 255 4.13 -7.40 -1.39
N ILE A 256 3.10 -6.59 -1.56
CA ILE A 256 1.70 -7.02 -1.61
C ILE A 256 1.21 -6.93 -3.05
N LEU A 257 0.62 -8.01 -3.53
CA LEU A 257 0.09 -8.10 -4.90
C LEU A 257 -1.44 -8.19 -4.87
N ASP A 258 -2.11 -7.19 -5.39
CA ASP A 258 -3.55 -7.27 -5.63
C ASP A 258 -3.83 -8.07 -6.90
N GLU A 259 -4.92 -8.85 -6.90
CA GLU A 259 -5.28 -9.80 -7.97
C GLU A 259 -4.10 -10.70 -8.39
N CYS A 260 -3.40 -11.25 -7.39
CA CYS A 260 -2.13 -11.94 -7.56
C CYS A 260 -2.18 -13.14 -8.53
N HIS A 261 -3.37 -13.70 -8.81
CA HIS A 261 -3.56 -14.77 -9.78
C HIS A 261 -3.17 -14.37 -11.22
N ARG A 262 -2.94 -13.06 -11.48
CA ARG A 262 -2.55 -12.51 -12.79
C ARG A 262 -1.08 -12.11 -12.88
N SER A 263 -0.38 -11.98 -11.76
CA SER A 263 0.80 -11.08 -11.66
C SER A 263 2.16 -11.77 -11.54
N TYR A 264 2.31 -13.07 -11.75
CA TYR A 264 3.59 -13.77 -11.50
C TYR A 264 4.16 -14.54 -12.69
N PHE A 265 3.90 -14.05 -13.91
CA PHE A 265 4.35 -14.69 -15.17
C PHE A 265 5.38 -13.85 -15.92
N GLY A 266 6.24 -14.55 -16.66
CA GLY A 266 7.19 -13.94 -17.56
C GLY A 266 8.08 -12.93 -16.84
N ASP A 267 8.21 -11.74 -17.41
CA ASP A 267 9.07 -10.66 -16.90
C ASP A 267 8.69 -10.19 -15.48
N TRP A 268 7.45 -10.42 -15.06
CA TRP A 268 6.98 -10.01 -13.72
C TRP A 268 7.53 -10.89 -12.61
N TYR A 269 7.82 -12.15 -12.91
CA TYR A 269 8.48 -13.05 -11.97
C TYR A 269 9.82 -12.46 -11.50
N GLY A 270 10.59 -11.86 -12.41
CA GLY A 270 11.88 -11.22 -12.11
C GLY A 270 11.77 -10.13 -11.04
N VAL A 271 10.72 -9.29 -11.10
CA VAL A 271 10.47 -8.22 -10.11
C VAL A 271 10.23 -8.82 -8.72
N LEU A 272 9.36 -9.83 -8.62
CA LEU A 272 9.00 -10.45 -7.36
C LEU A 272 10.14 -11.27 -6.76
N ASP A 273 10.85 -12.01 -7.60
CA ASP A 273 11.99 -12.82 -7.19
C ASP A 273 13.17 -11.95 -6.70
N TYR A 274 13.37 -10.78 -7.31
CA TYR A 274 14.37 -9.82 -6.88
C TYR A 274 14.17 -9.36 -5.43
N PHE A 275 12.97 -8.91 -5.09
CA PHE A 275 12.67 -8.46 -3.72
C PHE A 275 12.55 -9.63 -2.73
N ALA A 276 12.04 -10.80 -3.17
CA ALA A 276 12.00 -11.99 -2.35
C ALA A 276 13.41 -12.46 -1.93
N LYS A 277 14.38 -12.43 -2.86
CA LYS A 277 15.80 -12.70 -2.57
C LYS A 277 16.42 -11.70 -1.61
N GLY A 278 15.93 -10.45 -1.61
CA GLY A 278 16.29 -9.43 -0.64
C GLY A 278 15.63 -9.59 0.74
N GLY A 279 14.80 -10.63 0.94
CA GLY A 279 14.17 -10.95 2.21
C GLY A 279 12.75 -10.38 2.38
N ALA A 280 12.17 -9.76 1.36
CA ALA A 280 10.80 -9.26 1.41
C ALA A 280 9.77 -10.39 1.60
N VAL A 281 8.74 -10.14 2.41
CA VAL A 281 7.54 -10.98 2.47
C VAL A 281 6.71 -10.75 1.21
N LEU A 282 6.34 -11.80 0.49
CA LEU A 282 5.40 -11.73 -0.63
C LEU A 282 4.00 -12.12 -0.13
N LEU A 283 3.07 -11.17 -0.18
CA LEU A 283 1.67 -11.38 0.19
C LEU A 283 0.77 -11.19 -1.04
N GLY A 284 0.14 -12.26 -1.49
CA GLY A 284 -0.86 -12.21 -2.54
C GLY A 284 -2.27 -11.96 -2.00
N LEU A 285 -3.07 -11.19 -2.73
CA LEU A 285 -4.51 -11.01 -2.50
C LEU A 285 -5.25 -11.44 -3.75
N THR A 286 -6.24 -12.33 -3.62
CA THR A 286 -7.07 -12.73 -4.75
C THR A 286 -8.43 -13.24 -4.30
N ALA A 287 -9.44 -13.12 -5.17
CA ALA A 287 -10.72 -13.79 -4.99
C ALA A 287 -10.68 -15.21 -5.61
N THR A 288 -9.92 -15.36 -6.70
CA THR A 288 -9.91 -16.53 -7.59
C THR A 288 -8.47 -17.00 -7.80
N PRO A 289 -7.91 -17.84 -6.91
CA PRO A 289 -6.59 -18.41 -7.13
C PRO A 289 -6.53 -19.12 -8.47
N ALA A 290 -5.44 -18.99 -9.19
CA ALA A 290 -5.21 -19.71 -10.44
C ALA A 290 -4.68 -21.12 -10.14
N ASP A 291 -5.25 -22.11 -10.79
CA ASP A 291 -4.85 -23.52 -10.73
C ASP A 291 -4.68 -24.06 -12.14
N LYS A 292 -3.65 -23.59 -12.83
CA LYS A 292 -3.26 -24.09 -14.15
C LYS A 292 -1.83 -24.59 -14.08
N GLU A 293 -1.47 -25.54 -14.93
CA GLU A 293 -0.14 -26.15 -14.94
C GLU A 293 0.99 -25.11 -15.06
N THR A 294 0.79 -24.09 -15.89
CA THR A 294 1.74 -22.97 -16.07
C THR A 294 1.59 -21.85 -15.05
N VAL A 295 0.46 -21.82 -14.31
CA VAL A 295 0.02 -20.71 -13.49
C VAL A 295 -0.66 -21.25 -12.23
N ASN A 296 0.08 -21.40 -11.18
CA ASN A 296 -0.46 -21.96 -9.94
C ASN A 296 -0.15 -21.03 -8.75
N THR A 297 -1.21 -20.39 -8.21
CA THR A 297 -1.09 -19.45 -7.09
C THR A 297 -0.54 -20.12 -5.84
N ASP A 298 -1.01 -21.34 -5.54
CA ASP A 298 -0.55 -22.10 -4.37
C ASP A 298 0.95 -22.41 -4.45
N ARG A 299 1.43 -22.78 -5.63
CA ARG A 299 2.84 -23.09 -5.84
C ARG A 299 3.72 -21.86 -5.67
N PHE A 300 3.28 -20.70 -6.18
CA PHE A 300 4.08 -19.48 -6.14
C PHE A 300 4.13 -18.84 -4.74
N PHE A 301 2.98 -18.80 -4.06
CA PHE A 301 2.83 -18.17 -2.74
C PHE A 301 3.01 -19.16 -1.57
N THR A 302 3.80 -20.21 -1.76
CA THR A 302 4.13 -21.17 -0.70
C THR A 302 5.64 -21.31 -0.59
N ASP A 303 6.17 -21.18 0.60
CA ASP A 303 7.57 -21.51 0.88
C ASP A 303 7.82 -23.01 0.77
N PRO A 304 9.02 -23.45 0.37
CA PRO A 304 9.37 -24.86 0.31
C PRO A 304 9.08 -25.58 1.65
N GLY A 305 8.41 -26.73 1.57
CA GLY A 305 8.06 -27.55 2.74
C GLY A 305 6.85 -27.05 3.55
N GLN A 306 6.21 -25.95 3.16
CA GLN A 306 5.03 -25.43 3.84
C GLN A 306 3.73 -25.94 3.19
N TYR A 307 2.61 -25.78 3.92
CA TYR A 307 1.27 -26.10 3.41
C TYR A 307 0.94 -25.24 2.19
N ARG A 308 0.50 -25.88 1.11
CA ARG A 308 0.04 -25.23 -0.10
C ARG A 308 -1.43 -24.82 0.05
N GLY A 309 -1.71 -23.56 -0.16
CA GLY A 309 -3.03 -22.97 -0.09
C GLY A 309 -3.03 -21.61 0.59
N PRO A 310 -4.18 -20.91 0.60
CA PRO A 310 -4.32 -19.62 1.25
C PRO A 310 -4.12 -19.77 2.76
N ILE A 311 -3.42 -18.83 3.38
CA ILE A 311 -3.32 -18.76 4.84
C ILE A 311 -4.63 -18.30 5.48
N TYR A 312 -5.51 -17.67 4.70
CA TYR A 312 -6.86 -17.28 5.09
C TYR A 312 -7.78 -17.30 3.89
N ARG A 313 -9.03 -17.78 4.11
CA ARG A 313 -10.06 -17.85 3.07
C ARG A 313 -11.35 -17.22 3.57
N TYR A 314 -11.89 -16.27 2.79
CA TYR A 314 -13.21 -15.68 3.01
C TYR A 314 -13.99 -15.68 1.70
N THR A 315 -14.96 -16.57 1.61
CA THR A 315 -15.70 -16.88 0.38
C THR A 315 -16.85 -15.90 0.15
N ILE A 316 -17.39 -15.89 -1.07
CA ILE A 316 -18.62 -15.14 -1.41
C ILE A 316 -19.75 -15.53 -0.46
N ARG A 317 -19.99 -16.83 -0.26
CA ARG A 317 -21.03 -17.34 0.63
C ARG A 317 -20.88 -16.82 2.06
N GLN A 318 -19.66 -16.81 2.59
CA GLN A 318 -19.42 -16.22 3.92
C GLN A 318 -19.73 -14.71 3.92
N GLY A 319 -19.40 -14.00 2.86
CA GLY A 319 -19.71 -12.57 2.74
C GLY A 319 -21.21 -12.26 2.64
N GLU A 320 -22.00 -13.18 2.08
CA GLU A 320 -23.45 -13.07 1.96
C GLU A 320 -24.18 -13.40 3.27
N THR A 321 -23.65 -14.36 4.04
CA THR A 321 -24.34 -14.96 5.20
C THR A 321 -23.70 -14.63 6.54
N ASN A 322 -22.63 -13.83 6.59
CA ASN A 322 -21.92 -13.55 7.84
C ASN A 322 -22.84 -12.83 8.86
N PRO A 323 -23.20 -13.44 9.99
CA PRO A 323 -24.08 -12.85 10.98
C PRO A 323 -23.46 -11.65 11.71
N GLU A 324 -22.12 -11.55 11.74
CA GLU A 324 -21.38 -10.47 12.39
C GLU A 324 -21.35 -9.18 11.54
N VAL A 325 -21.77 -9.27 10.28
CA VAL A 325 -21.88 -8.13 9.37
C VAL A 325 -23.35 -7.73 9.27
N PRO A 326 -23.71 -6.44 9.48
CA PRO A 326 -25.08 -5.97 9.27
C PRO A 326 -25.59 -6.35 7.88
N GLU A 327 -26.85 -6.75 7.78
CA GLU A 327 -27.43 -7.29 6.54
C GLU A 327 -27.23 -6.35 5.33
N TRP A 328 -27.36 -5.06 5.53
CA TRP A 328 -27.18 -4.04 4.50
C TRP A 328 -25.71 -3.83 4.07
N GLU A 329 -24.74 -4.36 4.84
CA GLU A 329 -23.32 -4.34 4.52
C GLU A 329 -22.82 -5.69 3.95
N ARG A 330 -23.65 -6.75 3.98
CA ARG A 330 -23.28 -8.05 3.42
C ARG A 330 -23.10 -7.95 1.91
N LEU A 331 -22.36 -8.89 1.35
CA LEU A 331 -22.31 -9.02 -0.09
C LEU A 331 -23.73 -9.31 -0.60
N ALA A 332 -24.19 -8.54 -1.58
CA ALA A 332 -25.41 -8.88 -2.29
C ALA A 332 -25.18 -10.19 -3.06
N ALA A 333 -26.16 -11.08 -3.00
CA ALA A 333 -26.17 -12.28 -3.84
C ALA A 333 -26.04 -11.85 -5.31
N CYS A 334 -25.03 -12.36 -5.98
CA CYS A 334 -24.82 -12.07 -7.39
C CYS A 334 -25.52 -13.15 -8.20
N ILE A 335 -26.62 -12.79 -8.86
CA ILE A 335 -27.32 -13.67 -9.77
C ILE A 335 -26.69 -13.52 -11.16
N HIS A 336 -26.09 -14.60 -11.65
CA HIS A 336 -25.54 -14.64 -13.00
C HIS A 336 -26.60 -15.12 -13.98
N HIS A 337 -27.10 -14.21 -14.80
CA HIS A 337 -27.94 -14.56 -15.94
C HIS A 337 -27.06 -14.69 -17.19
N LYS A 338 -27.03 -15.87 -17.77
CA LYS A 338 -26.39 -16.12 -19.06
C LYS A 338 -27.49 -16.30 -20.11
N PHE A 339 -27.64 -15.31 -20.96
CA PHE A 339 -28.57 -15.39 -22.06
C PHE A 339 -27.94 -16.18 -23.20
N HIS A 340 -28.56 -17.28 -23.60
CA HIS A 340 -28.29 -17.98 -24.84
C HIS A 340 -29.31 -17.53 -25.87
N THR A 341 -28.85 -16.86 -26.90
CA THR A 341 -29.69 -16.45 -28.03
C THR A 341 -29.32 -17.28 -29.22
N ASN A 342 -30.31 -17.95 -29.81
CA ASN A 342 -30.16 -18.50 -31.16
C ASN A 342 -30.28 -17.34 -32.15
N VAL A 343 -29.23 -17.11 -32.90
CA VAL A 343 -29.25 -16.15 -33.98
C VAL A 343 -29.55 -16.93 -35.24
N ASP A 344 -30.63 -16.54 -35.92
CA ASP A 344 -30.88 -17.03 -37.29
C ASP A 344 -29.83 -16.37 -38.18
N LEU A 345 -28.94 -17.16 -38.70
CA LEU A 345 -27.83 -16.70 -39.55
C LEU A 345 -28.28 -16.40 -40.99
N GLU A 346 -29.51 -16.76 -41.40
CA GLU A 346 -30.00 -16.49 -42.75
C GLU A 346 -29.92 -15.00 -43.11
N GLY A 347 -30.23 -14.10 -42.17
CA GLY A 347 -30.10 -12.66 -42.39
C GLY A 347 -28.66 -12.12 -42.40
N VAL A 348 -27.68 -12.93 -42.00
CA VAL A 348 -26.27 -12.53 -41.94
C VAL A 348 -25.53 -12.98 -43.21
N HIS A 349 -26.02 -14.05 -43.87
CA HIS A 349 -25.49 -14.53 -45.14
C HIS A 349 -25.73 -13.56 -46.30
N ASP A 350 -26.78 -12.75 -46.22
CA ASP A 350 -27.11 -11.75 -47.28
C ASP A 350 -26.06 -10.62 -47.37
N MET A 351 -25.16 -10.49 -46.41
CA MET A 351 -24.05 -9.51 -46.40
C MET A 351 -22.76 -10.06 -47.03
N GLY A 352 -22.74 -11.33 -47.50
CA GLY A 352 -21.60 -11.94 -48.21
C GLY A 352 -20.42 -12.30 -47.33
N PHE A 353 -20.61 -12.41 -46.01
CA PHE A 353 -19.61 -12.81 -45.06
C PHE A 353 -20.12 -13.95 -44.20
N ASP A 354 -19.31 -15.00 -44.04
CA ASP A 354 -19.53 -16.05 -43.05
C ASP A 354 -18.97 -15.65 -41.70
N PHE A 355 -19.80 -15.61 -40.64
CA PHE A 355 -19.39 -15.31 -39.28
C PHE A 355 -19.59 -16.51 -38.36
N GLU A 356 -18.54 -16.87 -37.65
CA GLU A 356 -18.62 -17.88 -36.61
C GLU A 356 -19.33 -17.35 -35.36
N PRO A 357 -19.98 -18.20 -34.55
CA PRO A 357 -20.71 -17.78 -33.35
C PRO A 357 -19.88 -16.97 -32.32
N ASP A 358 -18.57 -17.19 -32.28
CA ASP A 358 -17.64 -16.47 -31.38
C ASP A 358 -17.31 -15.05 -31.88
N GLN A 359 -17.61 -14.74 -33.16
CA GLN A 359 -17.43 -13.41 -33.75
C GLN A 359 -18.61 -12.47 -33.46
N LEU A 360 -19.76 -13.01 -32.98
CA LEU A 360 -20.94 -12.23 -32.62
C LEU A 360 -20.66 -11.28 -31.45
N GLY A 361 -20.92 -9.99 -31.66
CA GLY A 361 -20.64 -8.93 -30.70
C GLY A 361 -19.18 -8.46 -30.69
N ARG A 362 -18.28 -9.11 -31.43
CA ARG A 362 -16.89 -8.69 -31.66
C ARG A 362 -16.70 -8.11 -33.04
N ALA A 363 -16.88 -8.94 -34.07
CA ALA A 363 -16.76 -8.53 -35.47
C ALA A 363 -18.11 -8.07 -36.06
N VAL A 364 -19.22 -8.67 -35.62
CA VAL A 364 -20.59 -8.35 -36.04
C VAL A 364 -21.48 -8.11 -34.85
N ASP A 365 -22.23 -7.03 -34.87
CA ASP A 365 -23.28 -6.74 -33.89
C ASP A 365 -24.66 -6.88 -34.55
N VAL A 366 -25.53 -7.64 -33.89
CA VAL A 366 -26.88 -7.96 -34.41
C VAL A 366 -27.90 -7.18 -33.55
N PRO A 367 -28.51 -6.10 -34.12
CA PRO A 367 -29.44 -5.25 -33.34
C PRO A 367 -30.63 -6.01 -32.73
N GLN A 368 -31.20 -6.97 -33.47
CA GLN A 368 -32.30 -7.82 -33.01
C GLN A 368 -31.91 -8.64 -31.76
N ARG A 369 -30.67 -9.14 -31.74
CA ARG A 369 -30.12 -9.83 -30.55
C ARG A 369 -30.02 -8.90 -29.36
N ASN A 370 -29.54 -7.67 -29.54
CA ASN A 370 -29.44 -6.69 -28.47
C ASN A 370 -30.82 -6.32 -27.96
N LYS A 371 -31.82 -6.18 -28.80
CA LYS A 371 -33.20 -5.95 -28.42
C LYS A 371 -33.76 -7.12 -27.60
N LEU A 372 -33.56 -8.37 -28.07
CA LEU A 372 -33.99 -9.57 -27.35
C LEU A 372 -33.33 -9.65 -25.96
N ILE A 373 -32.06 -9.31 -25.83
CA ILE A 373 -31.36 -9.26 -24.53
C ILE A 373 -31.98 -8.19 -23.63
N ALA A 374 -32.33 -7.02 -24.18
CA ALA A 374 -32.97 -5.96 -23.42
C ALA A 374 -34.38 -6.39 -22.97
N ASP A 375 -35.19 -6.98 -23.85
CA ASP A 375 -36.52 -7.50 -23.49
C ASP A 375 -36.43 -8.52 -22.33
N LYS A 376 -35.54 -9.50 -22.46
CA LYS A 376 -35.33 -10.52 -21.42
C LYS A 376 -34.77 -9.94 -20.12
N TYR A 377 -33.93 -8.94 -20.17
CA TYR A 377 -33.44 -8.24 -18.97
C TYR A 377 -34.60 -7.61 -18.19
N PHE A 378 -35.50 -6.92 -18.90
CA PHE A 378 -36.66 -6.27 -18.25
C PHE A 378 -37.71 -7.27 -17.78
N GLU A 379 -37.93 -8.35 -18.51
CA GLU A 379 -38.88 -9.41 -18.11
C GLU A 379 -38.34 -10.20 -16.90
N ASP A 380 -37.13 -10.71 -16.96
CA ASP A 380 -36.63 -11.71 -15.99
C ASP A 380 -35.95 -11.07 -14.78
N ILE A 381 -35.37 -9.87 -14.94
CA ILE A 381 -34.55 -9.23 -13.90
C ILE A 381 -35.30 -8.07 -13.22
N LEU A 382 -35.85 -7.14 -13.99
CA LEU A 382 -36.57 -5.99 -13.41
C LEU A 382 -38.05 -6.28 -13.07
N GLY A 383 -38.62 -7.35 -13.59
CA GLY A 383 -39.94 -7.84 -13.14
C GLY A 383 -39.92 -8.33 -11.67
N THR A 384 -38.79 -8.48 -11.06
CA THR A 384 -38.65 -8.74 -9.63
C THR A 384 -38.63 -7.42 -8.83
N ARG A 385 -39.23 -7.41 -7.67
CA ARG A 385 -39.69 -6.29 -6.82
C ARG A 385 -38.71 -5.16 -6.46
N TYR A 386 -37.45 -5.15 -6.93
CA TYR A 386 -36.45 -4.16 -6.50
C TYR A 386 -35.56 -3.67 -7.65
N PRO A 387 -35.15 -2.37 -7.65
CA PRO A 387 -34.14 -1.88 -8.56
C PRO A 387 -32.80 -2.55 -8.24
N VAL A 388 -32.43 -3.52 -9.04
CA VAL A 388 -31.20 -4.30 -8.87
C VAL A 388 -30.05 -3.56 -9.57
N LYS A 389 -28.95 -3.29 -8.86
CA LYS A 389 -27.72 -2.83 -9.51
C LYS A 389 -27.23 -3.93 -10.44
N THR A 390 -27.22 -3.66 -11.73
CA THR A 390 -26.85 -4.64 -12.76
C THR A 390 -25.55 -4.23 -13.45
N MET A 391 -24.67 -5.19 -13.67
CA MET A 391 -23.50 -5.05 -14.52
C MET A 391 -23.64 -5.95 -15.73
N VAL A 392 -23.60 -5.34 -16.93
CA VAL A 392 -23.72 -6.06 -18.19
C VAL A 392 -22.35 -6.18 -18.84
N PHE A 393 -21.94 -7.42 -19.14
CA PHE A 393 -20.70 -7.71 -19.84
C PHE A 393 -20.98 -7.94 -21.34
N ALA A 394 -20.33 -7.16 -22.17
CA ALA A 394 -20.44 -7.25 -23.62
C ALA A 394 -19.14 -7.78 -24.23
N ALA A 395 -19.23 -8.36 -25.43
CA ALA A 395 -18.09 -8.96 -26.13
C ALA A 395 -17.06 -7.92 -26.62
N SER A 396 -17.50 -6.67 -26.86
CA SER A 396 -16.65 -5.56 -27.30
C SER A 396 -17.19 -4.22 -26.80
N ILE A 397 -16.39 -3.14 -26.91
CA ILE A 397 -16.82 -1.78 -26.57
C ILE A 397 -17.97 -1.32 -27.48
N ALA A 398 -17.93 -1.66 -28.77
CA ALA A 398 -19.00 -1.36 -29.74
C ALA A 398 -20.29 -2.07 -29.31
N HIS A 399 -20.23 -3.37 -29.04
CA HIS A 399 -21.35 -4.15 -28.55
C HIS A 399 -21.92 -3.58 -27.24
N ALA A 400 -21.05 -3.16 -26.30
CA ALA A 400 -21.51 -2.53 -25.05
C ALA A 400 -22.30 -1.24 -25.28
N LYS A 401 -21.90 -0.42 -26.26
CA LYS A 401 -22.62 0.81 -26.63
C LYS A 401 -23.99 0.48 -27.23
N ASN A 402 -24.05 -0.45 -28.17
CA ASN A 402 -25.29 -0.84 -28.86
C ASN A 402 -26.28 -1.50 -27.87
N LEU A 403 -25.78 -2.38 -27.00
CA LEU A 403 -26.60 -2.99 -25.96
C LEU A 403 -27.13 -1.94 -24.96
N ARG A 404 -26.32 -0.93 -24.62
CA ARG A 404 -26.79 0.19 -23.80
C ARG A 404 -27.94 0.95 -24.48
N TYR A 405 -27.86 1.20 -25.78
CA TYR A 405 -28.95 1.85 -26.51
C TYR A 405 -30.24 1.01 -26.50
N ALA A 406 -30.12 -0.30 -26.75
CA ALA A 406 -31.29 -1.19 -26.70
C ALA A 406 -31.94 -1.22 -25.30
N LEU A 407 -31.13 -1.22 -24.24
CA LEU A 407 -31.64 -1.16 -22.87
C LEU A 407 -32.35 0.18 -22.56
N ILE A 408 -31.81 1.31 -23.02
CA ILE A 408 -32.42 2.63 -22.85
C ILE A 408 -33.72 2.73 -23.63
N GLU A 409 -33.74 2.27 -24.88
CA GLU A 409 -34.92 2.25 -25.72
C GLU A 409 -36.05 1.44 -25.07
N LYS A 410 -35.73 0.24 -24.56
CA LYS A 410 -36.71 -0.60 -23.86
C LYS A 410 -37.16 0.03 -22.54
N TYR A 411 -36.27 0.68 -21.79
CA TYR A 411 -36.65 1.42 -20.59
C TYR A 411 -37.67 2.55 -20.89
N ASN A 412 -37.39 3.31 -21.96
CA ASN A 412 -38.29 4.40 -22.37
C ASN A 412 -39.67 3.86 -22.86
N GLU A 413 -39.67 2.76 -23.62
CA GLU A 413 -40.87 2.08 -24.05
C GLU A 413 -41.73 1.67 -22.85
N ILE A 414 -41.15 1.05 -21.83
CA ILE A 414 -41.90 0.60 -20.63
C ILE A 414 -42.45 1.77 -19.81
N ASN A 415 -41.73 2.89 -19.75
CA ASN A 415 -42.09 4.05 -18.94
C ASN A 415 -42.85 5.13 -19.74
N ASN A 416 -43.20 4.89 -21.01
CA ASN A 416 -43.86 5.84 -21.90
C ASN A 416 -43.14 7.21 -21.99
N LEU A 417 -41.81 7.20 -22.08
CA LEU A 417 -40.93 8.36 -22.17
C LEU A 417 -40.45 8.60 -23.63
#